data_d80e66cf37bd3550219f8a2b0d9d431f
#
_entry.id   d80e66cf37bd3550219f8a2b0d9d431f
#
_cell.length_a   1.000
_cell.length_b   1.000
_cell.length_c   1.000
_cell.angle_alpha   90.00
_cell.angle_beta   90.00
_cell.angle_gamma   90.00
#
_symmetry.space_group_name_H-M   'P 1'
#
loop_
_entity.id
_entity.type
_entity.pdbx_description
1 polymer ?
#
loop_
_entity_poly.entity_id
_entity_poly.type
_entity_poly.pdbx_seq_one_letter_code
_entity_poly.pdbx_strand_id
1 'polypeptide(L)'
;MNMIESAKAQVRQLTAAAYDKAAAAGLLPAGIAVEPAVEIPKDTANGDYTTTFCLAAAKAMKMNPRQVAQTLIDNMTLTDSYFTSVEIAGPGFMNFRLGEKWFADTVSGIETAGEKYGENDTLAGRKYMVEFVSANPTGPMHMGNARGGVLGDTLASVLQKSGADVWREFYVNDAGNQIEKFAKSLEARYFQIIKGEDAVEFPEDGYHGDDIRELAQAFYENEGDKYLDCDEKTRHDALAQFGLSVNIPKMKADLARYGIQYDQWFFESSLHDSGYVADTVQALTDRGYTYEKDGALWLKTSDILAAQLRQEGKSDEAIEKLGLKDDVLCRANGFYTYFAADIAYHRNKFAVRGFDKVINIWGADHHGHVARLKGAMDALGLDGQHRLDIVLMQLVKLVRDGETVRMSKRTGKAISLTDLLDEIPVDACRWFFNAKPETQMEFDLGLAVREDSENPVYYVQYAYARICTLVKALAAEGYTVPAAAEADLSVLTADEEKALIKQLAQYPAVVQLAARDYDPSFINRYLVELAAAFHKFYNACRIKGEAENVLLARLKLADTARAVLKNGMTLIGCSAPEKM
;
A
#
# COMPACT_ATOMS: atom_id res chain seq x y z
N MET A 1 -9.34 17.11 5.82
CA MET A 1 -10.78 17.39 5.92
C MET A 1 -11.58 16.20 5.39
N ASN A 2 -12.59 15.72 6.13
CA ASN A 2 -13.45 14.59 5.73
C ASN A 2 -14.92 15.01 5.86
N MET A 3 -15.54 15.40 4.76
CA MET A 3 -16.92 15.90 4.72
C MET A 3 -17.96 14.83 5.06
N ILE A 4 -17.64 13.56 4.83
CA ILE A 4 -18.51 12.43 5.22
C ILE A 4 -18.56 12.32 6.75
N GLU A 5 -17.41 12.34 7.41
CA GLU A 5 -17.39 12.28 8.89
C GLU A 5 -17.95 13.56 9.53
N SER A 6 -17.75 14.72 8.89
CA SER A 6 -18.40 15.97 9.34
C SER A 6 -19.92 15.87 9.28
N ALA A 7 -20.48 15.31 8.20
CA ALA A 7 -21.93 15.10 8.09
C ALA A 7 -22.43 14.07 9.11
N LYS A 8 -21.74 12.96 9.30
CA LYS A 8 -22.08 11.96 10.34
C LYS A 8 -22.03 12.55 11.75
N ALA A 9 -21.01 13.36 12.06
CA ALA A 9 -20.90 14.05 13.33
C ALA A 9 -22.09 14.99 13.55
N GLN A 10 -22.50 15.71 12.50
CA GLN A 10 -23.64 16.61 12.59
C GLN A 10 -24.97 15.86 12.76
N VAL A 11 -25.17 14.67 12.13
CA VAL A 11 -26.35 13.82 12.42
C VAL A 11 -26.39 13.42 13.90
N ARG A 12 -25.23 13.03 14.48
CA ARG A 12 -25.15 12.70 15.92
C ARG A 12 -25.52 13.92 16.79
N GLN A 13 -24.97 15.09 16.48
CA GLN A 13 -25.22 16.32 17.20
C GLN A 13 -26.70 16.76 17.13
N LEU A 14 -27.31 16.74 15.93
CA LEU A 14 -28.73 17.07 15.72
C LEU A 14 -29.64 16.11 16.46
N THR A 15 -29.33 14.81 16.44
CA THR A 15 -30.10 13.78 17.15
C THR A 15 -30.00 13.96 18.67
N ALA A 16 -28.79 14.20 19.19
CA ALA A 16 -28.59 14.45 20.63
C ALA A 16 -29.28 15.72 21.09
N ALA A 17 -29.14 16.84 20.36
CA ALA A 17 -29.80 18.11 20.71
C ALA A 17 -31.32 18.01 20.68
N ALA A 18 -31.88 17.30 19.70
CA ALA A 18 -33.34 17.04 19.63
C ALA A 18 -33.81 16.18 20.81
N TYR A 19 -33.01 15.17 21.20
CA TYR A 19 -33.31 14.34 22.37
C TYR A 19 -33.28 15.16 23.66
N ASP A 20 -32.25 15.96 23.89
CA ASP A 20 -32.10 16.79 25.08
C ASP A 20 -33.29 17.78 25.21
N LYS A 21 -33.67 18.40 24.10
CA LYS A 21 -34.84 19.32 24.05
C LYS A 21 -36.14 18.59 24.35
N ALA A 22 -36.36 17.40 23.75
CA ALA A 22 -37.57 16.61 24.00
C ALA A 22 -37.63 16.06 25.44
N ALA A 23 -36.50 15.67 26.01
CA ALA A 23 -36.40 15.20 27.40
C ALA A 23 -36.66 16.35 28.40
N ALA A 24 -36.08 17.53 28.16
CA ALA A 24 -36.34 18.73 28.97
C ALA A 24 -37.81 19.15 28.94
N ALA A 25 -38.49 18.93 27.81
CA ALA A 25 -39.92 19.17 27.65
C ALA A 25 -40.80 18.04 28.24
N GLY A 26 -40.24 16.98 28.79
CA GLY A 26 -40.97 15.83 29.32
C GLY A 26 -41.63 14.94 28.27
N LEU A 27 -41.27 15.09 26.99
CA LEU A 27 -41.80 14.31 25.87
C LEU A 27 -41.12 12.95 25.73
N LEU A 28 -39.87 12.84 26.15
CA LEU A 28 -39.08 11.61 26.19
C LEU A 28 -38.46 11.39 27.58
N PRO A 29 -38.21 10.15 28.01
CA PRO A 29 -37.52 9.86 29.26
C PRO A 29 -36.08 10.45 29.23
N ALA A 30 -35.69 11.11 30.31
CA ALA A 30 -34.34 11.64 30.47
C ALA A 30 -33.32 10.54 30.83
N GLY A 31 -32.02 10.79 30.57
CA GLY A 31 -30.94 9.94 31.03
C GLY A 31 -30.73 8.67 30.19
N ILE A 32 -31.21 8.60 28.97
CA ILE A 32 -30.98 7.51 28.04
C ILE A 32 -29.61 7.67 27.40
N ALA A 33 -28.66 6.80 27.77
CA ALA A 33 -27.32 6.77 27.22
C ALA A 33 -27.27 5.84 26.00
N VAL A 34 -27.64 6.34 24.83
CA VAL A 34 -27.50 5.66 23.53
C VAL A 34 -26.76 6.59 22.58
N GLU A 35 -25.62 6.16 22.10
CA GLU A 35 -24.88 6.90 21.08
C GLU A 35 -25.51 6.66 19.70
N PRO A 36 -25.80 7.71 18.91
CA PRO A 36 -26.37 7.56 17.58
C PRO A 36 -25.38 6.91 16.61
N ALA A 37 -25.64 5.66 16.22
CA ALA A 37 -24.95 5.07 15.07
C ALA A 37 -25.47 5.74 13.80
N VAL A 38 -24.55 6.17 12.93
CA VAL A 38 -24.85 6.85 11.66
C VAL A 38 -24.19 6.11 10.51
N GLU A 39 -25.00 5.76 9.52
CA GLU A 39 -24.59 5.00 8.34
C GLU A 39 -25.01 5.72 7.05
N ILE A 40 -24.38 5.36 5.94
CA ILE A 40 -24.81 5.75 4.59
C ILE A 40 -25.71 4.62 4.07
N PRO A 41 -26.99 4.88 3.76
CA PRO A 41 -27.87 3.87 3.22
C PRO A 41 -27.37 3.29 1.91
N LYS A 42 -27.53 1.98 1.69
CA LYS A 42 -27.20 1.34 0.42
C LYS A 42 -28.11 1.81 -0.72
N ASP A 43 -29.39 2.05 -0.41
CA ASP A 43 -30.38 2.58 -1.34
C ASP A 43 -30.52 4.08 -1.13
N THR A 44 -30.20 4.86 -2.14
CA THR A 44 -30.26 6.33 -2.14
C THR A 44 -31.68 6.87 -1.96
N ALA A 45 -32.71 6.07 -2.23
CA ALA A 45 -34.11 6.41 -1.92
C ALA A 45 -34.30 6.65 -0.42
N ASN A 46 -33.48 6.01 0.43
CA ASN A 46 -33.52 6.17 1.89
C ASN A 46 -32.67 7.36 2.40
N GLY A 47 -32.39 8.36 1.56
CA GLY A 47 -31.65 9.55 1.96
C GLY A 47 -30.12 9.37 1.81
N ASP A 48 -29.37 10.31 2.35
CA ASP A 48 -27.90 10.35 2.27
C ASP A 48 -27.24 9.76 3.52
N TYR A 49 -27.88 9.95 4.67
CA TYR A 49 -27.43 9.36 5.95
C TYR A 49 -28.64 8.82 6.72
N THR A 50 -28.43 7.79 7.50
CA THR A 50 -29.45 7.22 8.39
C THR A 50 -28.90 7.00 9.79
N THR A 51 -29.78 7.13 10.80
CA THR A 51 -29.44 6.71 12.16
C THR A 51 -30.44 5.72 12.70
N THR A 52 -29.93 4.73 13.44
CA THR A 52 -30.71 3.71 14.15
C THR A 52 -31.00 4.09 15.60
N PHE A 53 -30.72 5.31 16.02
CA PHE A 53 -30.86 5.78 17.40
C PHE A 53 -32.20 5.41 18.02
N CYS A 54 -33.32 5.69 17.32
CA CYS A 54 -34.66 5.42 17.84
C CYS A 54 -34.92 3.93 18.05
N LEU A 55 -34.37 3.06 17.21
CA LEU A 55 -34.48 1.60 17.39
C LEU A 55 -33.70 1.12 18.62
N ALA A 56 -32.48 1.64 18.80
CA ALA A 56 -31.64 1.29 19.93
C ALA A 56 -32.21 1.82 21.27
N ALA A 57 -32.74 3.06 21.28
CA ALA A 57 -33.26 3.72 22.46
C ALA A 57 -34.67 3.25 22.87
N ALA A 58 -35.46 2.75 21.93
CA ALA A 58 -36.87 2.40 22.13
C ALA A 58 -37.11 1.45 23.32
N LYS A 59 -36.24 0.43 23.47
CA LYS A 59 -36.36 -0.54 24.59
C LYS A 59 -36.13 0.14 25.95
N ALA A 60 -35.14 1.02 26.04
CA ALA A 60 -34.82 1.75 27.27
C ALA A 60 -35.91 2.78 27.59
N MET A 61 -36.46 3.43 26.57
CA MET A 61 -37.54 4.41 26.70
C MET A 61 -38.92 3.74 26.92
N LYS A 62 -39.09 2.45 26.67
CA LYS A 62 -40.35 1.71 26.65
C LYS A 62 -41.39 2.38 25.73
N MET A 63 -40.95 2.89 24.58
CA MET A 63 -41.74 3.61 23.59
C MET A 63 -41.61 2.96 22.20
N ASN A 64 -42.60 3.23 21.34
CA ASN A 64 -42.52 2.81 19.95
C ASN A 64 -41.40 3.60 19.22
N PRO A 65 -40.47 2.95 18.50
CA PRO A 65 -39.37 3.65 17.83
C PRO A 65 -39.82 4.75 16.86
N ARG A 66 -40.93 4.55 16.14
CA ARG A 66 -41.47 5.58 15.24
C ARG A 66 -42.01 6.80 16.00
N GLN A 67 -42.57 6.60 17.20
CA GLN A 67 -42.99 7.71 18.06
C GLN A 67 -41.79 8.49 18.59
N VAL A 68 -40.73 7.78 18.99
CA VAL A 68 -39.47 8.43 19.39
C VAL A 68 -38.89 9.22 18.21
N ALA A 69 -38.86 8.64 17.01
CA ALA A 69 -38.36 9.32 15.82
C ALA A 69 -39.17 10.58 15.48
N GLN A 70 -40.52 10.50 15.55
CA GLN A 70 -41.37 11.66 15.31
C GLN A 70 -41.12 12.77 16.34
N THR A 71 -41.04 12.41 17.61
CA THR A 71 -40.77 13.38 18.68
C THR A 71 -39.41 14.07 18.48
N LEU A 72 -38.37 13.31 18.05
CA LEU A 72 -37.08 13.90 17.76
C LEU A 72 -37.14 14.86 16.56
N ILE A 73 -37.79 14.49 15.47
CA ILE A 73 -37.92 15.32 14.27
C ILE A 73 -38.65 16.61 14.60
N ASP A 74 -39.75 16.54 15.36
CA ASP A 74 -40.54 17.71 15.78
C ASP A 74 -39.74 18.68 16.68
N ASN A 75 -38.68 18.21 17.33
CA ASN A 75 -37.78 18.99 18.18
C ASN A 75 -36.42 19.30 17.53
N MET A 76 -36.18 18.82 16.30
CA MET A 76 -34.92 19.03 15.57
C MET A 76 -34.92 20.38 14.86
N THR A 77 -33.79 21.05 14.87
CA THR A 77 -33.56 22.29 14.14
C THR A 77 -32.47 22.06 13.08
N LEU A 78 -32.83 22.16 11.80
CA LEU A 78 -31.94 21.94 10.68
C LEU A 78 -31.29 23.22 10.15
N THR A 79 -31.62 24.38 10.69
CA THR A 79 -31.05 25.68 10.28
C THR A 79 -29.53 25.62 10.41
N ASP A 80 -28.82 26.11 9.41
CA ASP A 80 -27.36 26.13 9.31
C ASP A 80 -26.67 24.73 9.30
N SER A 81 -27.50 23.66 9.22
CA SER A 81 -26.96 22.31 9.09
C SER A 81 -26.66 21.94 7.63
N TYR A 82 -26.05 20.78 7.44
CA TYR A 82 -25.85 20.17 6.12
C TYR A 82 -27.12 19.52 5.55
N PHE A 83 -28.22 19.48 6.32
CA PHE A 83 -29.41 18.70 5.98
C PHE A 83 -30.61 19.59 5.73
N THR A 84 -31.41 19.24 4.71
CA THR A 84 -32.64 19.94 4.34
C THR A 84 -33.87 19.26 4.89
N SER A 85 -33.82 17.94 5.08
CA SER A 85 -34.95 17.17 5.60
C SER A 85 -34.52 15.93 6.35
N VAL A 86 -35.41 15.48 7.25
CA VAL A 86 -35.31 14.21 7.96
C VAL A 86 -36.63 13.48 7.85
N GLU A 87 -36.60 12.22 7.44
CA GLU A 87 -37.78 11.40 7.22
C GLU A 87 -37.73 10.11 8.05
N ILE A 88 -38.88 9.60 8.51
CA ILE A 88 -38.96 8.33 9.21
C ILE A 88 -39.17 7.21 8.21
N ALA A 89 -38.26 6.24 8.20
CA ALA A 89 -38.36 5.04 7.38
C ALA A 89 -38.50 3.76 8.21
N GLY A 90 -39.21 2.78 7.66
CA GLY A 90 -39.36 1.47 8.27
C GLY A 90 -39.82 1.53 9.73
N PRO A 91 -39.21 0.75 10.64
CA PRO A 91 -39.62 0.66 12.04
C PRO A 91 -39.19 1.84 12.93
N GLY A 92 -38.46 2.85 12.39
CA GLY A 92 -38.00 4.01 13.16
C GLY A 92 -36.57 4.47 12.81
N PHE A 93 -36.12 4.22 11.59
CA PHE A 93 -34.91 4.88 11.05
C PHE A 93 -35.21 6.37 10.81
N MET A 94 -34.26 7.23 11.13
CA MET A 94 -34.30 8.63 10.71
C MET A 94 -33.31 8.82 9.54
N ASN A 95 -33.85 9.17 8.38
CA ASN A 95 -33.09 9.35 7.13
C ASN A 95 -32.95 10.85 6.84
N PHE A 96 -31.70 11.27 6.67
CA PHE A 96 -31.30 12.66 6.45
C PHE A 96 -30.96 12.89 4.99
N ARG A 97 -31.37 14.02 4.40
CA ARG A 97 -31.03 14.43 3.04
C ARG A 97 -30.11 15.65 3.07
N LEU A 98 -29.02 15.57 2.34
CA LEU A 98 -28.02 16.64 2.20
C LEU A 98 -28.62 17.85 1.48
N GLY A 99 -28.24 19.02 1.95
CA GLY A 99 -28.55 20.31 1.36
C GLY A 99 -27.38 20.90 0.58
N GLU A 100 -27.66 22.00 -0.13
CA GLU A 100 -26.68 22.71 -1.00
C GLU A 100 -25.40 23.08 -0.26
N LYS A 101 -25.50 23.45 1.01
CA LYS A 101 -24.36 23.82 1.85
C LYS A 101 -23.29 22.73 1.90
N TRP A 102 -23.68 21.44 2.05
CA TRP A 102 -22.71 20.35 2.11
C TRP A 102 -21.96 20.17 0.78
N PHE A 103 -22.68 20.30 -0.34
CA PHE A 103 -22.10 20.19 -1.68
C PHE A 103 -21.12 21.34 -1.94
N ALA A 104 -21.50 22.58 -1.63
CA ALA A 104 -20.65 23.74 -1.78
C ALA A 104 -19.41 23.68 -0.88
N ASP A 105 -19.58 23.34 0.41
CA ASP A 105 -18.48 23.22 1.38
C ASP A 105 -17.52 22.08 0.98
N THR A 106 -18.02 21.01 0.33
CA THR A 106 -17.19 19.93 -0.19
C THR A 106 -16.27 20.44 -1.31
N VAL A 107 -16.80 21.13 -2.31
CA VAL A 107 -16.01 21.69 -3.42
C VAL A 107 -14.98 22.69 -2.90
N SER A 108 -15.41 23.62 -2.04
CA SER A 108 -14.53 24.65 -1.44
C SER A 108 -13.45 24.03 -0.56
N GLY A 109 -13.78 22.98 0.18
CA GLY A 109 -12.82 22.28 1.02
C GLY A 109 -11.77 21.50 0.24
N ILE A 110 -12.15 20.90 -0.90
CA ILE A 110 -11.21 20.24 -1.80
C ILE A 110 -10.24 21.26 -2.40
N GLU A 111 -10.74 22.41 -2.87
CA GLU A 111 -9.90 23.49 -3.37
C GLU A 111 -8.91 23.98 -2.32
N THR A 112 -9.38 24.25 -1.11
CA THR A 112 -8.56 24.74 0.00
C THR A 112 -7.46 23.74 0.38
N ALA A 113 -7.78 22.46 0.39
CA ALA A 113 -6.83 21.40 0.71
C ALA A 113 -5.83 21.13 -0.44
N GLY A 114 -6.23 21.35 -1.69
CA GLY A 114 -5.39 21.17 -2.88
C GLY A 114 -4.75 19.77 -2.93
N GLU A 115 -3.41 19.71 -3.05
CA GLU A 115 -2.65 18.45 -3.09
C GLU A 115 -2.70 17.69 -1.76
N LYS A 116 -3.02 18.37 -0.65
CA LYS A 116 -3.19 17.76 0.66
C LYS A 116 -4.56 17.10 0.86
N TYR A 117 -5.50 17.25 -0.10
CA TYR A 117 -6.77 16.58 0.02
C TYR A 117 -6.57 15.06 0.12
N GLY A 118 -7.23 14.44 1.09
CA GLY A 118 -7.03 13.04 1.48
C GLY A 118 -6.03 12.84 2.63
N GLU A 119 -5.20 13.83 2.97
CA GLU A 119 -4.36 13.76 4.17
C GLU A 119 -5.20 13.66 5.44
N ASN A 120 -4.72 12.84 6.36
CA ASN A 120 -5.31 12.66 7.67
C ASN A 120 -4.22 12.35 8.71
N ASP A 121 -4.55 12.38 9.97
CA ASP A 121 -3.65 12.25 11.10
C ASP A 121 -3.83 10.94 11.89
N THR A 122 -4.49 9.93 11.30
CA THR A 122 -4.76 8.65 11.98
C THR A 122 -3.50 7.91 12.43
N LEU A 123 -2.37 8.15 11.76
CA LEU A 123 -1.07 7.57 12.07
C LEU A 123 -0.05 8.62 12.54
N ALA A 124 -0.50 9.83 12.88
CA ALA A 124 0.39 10.92 13.26
C ALA A 124 1.27 10.56 14.48
N GLY A 125 2.55 10.95 14.41
CA GLY A 125 3.53 10.70 15.46
C GLY A 125 4.06 9.27 15.53
N ARG A 126 3.72 8.40 14.57
CA ARG A 126 4.23 7.03 14.49
C ARG A 126 5.29 6.90 13.40
N LYS A 127 6.37 6.18 13.70
CA LYS A 127 7.44 5.83 12.75
C LYS A 127 7.20 4.45 12.16
N TYR A 128 7.00 4.41 10.87
CA TYR A 128 6.79 3.19 10.10
C TYR A 128 8.01 2.90 9.22
N MET A 129 8.37 1.62 9.11
CA MET A 129 9.25 1.15 8.05
C MET A 129 8.47 0.23 7.13
N VAL A 130 8.64 0.41 5.82
CA VAL A 130 8.18 -0.54 4.80
C VAL A 130 9.40 -1.09 4.08
N GLU A 131 9.64 -2.39 4.24
CA GLU A 131 10.67 -3.13 3.53
C GLU A 131 10.05 -3.89 2.38
N PHE A 132 10.59 -3.73 1.18
CA PHE A 132 10.03 -4.37 0.00
C PHE A 132 11.07 -4.56 -1.11
N VAL A 133 10.81 -5.51 -2.01
CA VAL A 133 11.69 -6.05 -3.04
C VAL A 133 12.80 -6.91 -2.42
N SER A 134 13.81 -6.31 -1.80
CA SER A 134 14.92 -6.98 -1.09
C SER A 134 15.49 -8.17 -1.88
N ALA A 135 15.72 -7.97 -3.19
CA ALA A 135 16.22 -8.99 -4.10
C ALA A 135 17.74 -9.19 -3.94
N ASN A 136 18.22 -10.42 -4.15
CA ASN A 136 19.63 -10.71 -4.12
C ASN A 136 20.39 -9.95 -5.23
N PRO A 137 21.51 -9.29 -4.93
CA PRO A 137 22.25 -8.48 -5.88
C PRO A 137 23.18 -9.32 -6.80
N THR A 138 22.80 -10.56 -7.08
CA THR A 138 23.58 -11.52 -7.86
C THR A 138 23.25 -11.54 -9.36
N GLY A 139 22.31 -10.68 -9.81
CA GLY A 139 21.91 -10.56 -11.21
C GLY A 139 20.76 -9.57 -11.39
N PRO A 140 20.15 -9.50 -12.60
CA PRO A 140 19.03 -8.64 -12.89
C PRO A 140 17.81 -8.97 -12.03
N MET A 141 17.06 -7.95 -11.61
CA MET A 141 15.80 -8.15 -10.89
C MET A 141 14.79 -8.86 -11.79
N HIS A 142 14.15 -9.88 -11.24
CA HIS A 142 13.10 -10.62 -11.92
C HIS A 142 11.79 -9.83 -11.92
N MET A 143 10.94 -10.02 -12.94
CA MET A 143 9.64 -9.35 -13.02
C MET A 143 8.75 -9.59 -11.79
N GLY A 144 8.93 -10.69 -11.07
CA GLY A 144 8.24 -10.96 -9.80
C GLY A 144 8.49 -9.89 -8.74
N ASN A 145 9.63 -9.22 -8.78
CA ASN A 145 9.95 -8.11 -7.88
C ASN A 145 9.15 -6.83 -8.20
N ALA A 146 8.64 -6.70 -9.45
CA ALA A 146 7.87 -5.53 -9.88
C ALA A 146 6.60 -5.33 -9.03
N ARG A 147 5.87 -6.40 -8.75
CA ARG A 147 4.65 -6.33 -7.92
C ARG A 147 4.96 -5.90 -6.49
N GLY A 148 5.96 -6.54 -5.87
CA GLY A 148 6.40 -6.18 -4.51
C GLY A 148 6.89 -4.74 -4.41
N GLY A 149 7.57 -4.26 -5.45
CA GLY A 149 8.01 -2.88 -5.56
C GLY A 149 6.86 -1.88 -5.54
N VAL A 150 5.84 -2.08 -6.38
CA VAL A 150 4.66 -1.20 -6.43
C VAL A 150 3.85 -1.25 -5.15
N LEU A 151 3.57 -2.45 -4.64
CA LEU A 151 2.79 -2.61 -3.40
C LEU A 151 3.47 -1.91 -2.22
N GLY A 152 4.79 -2.10 -2.05
CA GLY A 152 5.55 -1.49 -0.97
C GLY A 152 5.61 0.03 -1.09
N ASP A 153 5.94 0.55 -2.27
CA ASP A 153 6.05 1.99 -2.51
C ASP A 153 4.69 2.70 -2.36
N THR A 154 3.62 2.12 -2.94
CA THR A 154 2.28 2.69 -2.80
C THR A 154 1.78 2.62 -1.36
N LEU A 155 2.00 1.49 -0.66
CA LEU A 155 1.65 1.37 0.76
C LEU A 155 2.37 2.41 1.60
N ALA A 156 3.67 2.61 1.38
CA ALA A 156 4.45 3.64 2.06
C ALA A 156 3.86 5.04 1.82
N SER A 157 3.47 5.36 0.58
CA SER A 157 2.84 6.63 0.23
C SER A 157 1.47 6.82 0.89
N VAL A 158 0.66 5.76 0.97
CA VAL A 158 -0.66 5.77 1.63
C VAL A 158 -0.53 5.97 3.15
N LEU A 159 0.42 5.28 3.79
CA LEU A 159 0.72 5.47 5.22
C LEU A 159 1.21 6.89 5.51
N GLN A 160 2.08 7.43 4.65
CA GLN A 160 2.58 8.80 4.74
C GLN A 160 1.44 9.83 4.58
N LYS A 161 0.52 9.61 3.63
CA LYS A 161 -0.69 10.42 3.45
C LYS A 161 -1.63 10.36 4.66
N SER A 162 -1.53 9.29 5.46
CA SER A 162 -2.27 9.10 6.72
C SER A 162 -1.53 9.62 7.97
N GLY A 163 -0.42 10.34 7.78
CA GLY A 163 0.30 11.06 8.84
C GLY A 163 1.48 10.32 9.46
N ALA A 164 1.80 9.10 9.01
CA ALA A 164 2.98 8.38 9.50
C ALA A 164 4.29 8.99 8.99
N ASP A 165 5.34 8.92 9.82
CA ASP A 165 6.73 9.11 9.40
C ASP A 165 7.22 7.78 8.81
N VAL A 166 7.33 7.71 7.49
CA VAL A 166 7.54 6.45 6.76
C VAL A 166 8.93 6.38 6.17
N TRP A 167 9.59 5.26 6.41
CA TRP A 167 10.92 4.89 5.92
C TRP A 167 10.81 3.72 4.94
N ARG A 168 11.31 3.89 3.72
CA ARG A 168 11.38 2.86 2.68
C ARG A 168 12.74 2.21 2.70
N GLU A 169 12.79 0.89 2.82
CA GLU A 169 14.04 0.15 2.94
C GLU A 169 14.15 -1.00 1.95
N PHE A 170 15.34 -1.11 1.37
CA PHE A 170 15.77 -2.27 0.59
C PHE A 170 16.85 -3.01 1.39
N TYR A 171 16.61 -4.28 1.72
CA TYR A 171 17.61 -5.14 2.33
C TYR A 171 18.49 -5.77 1.26
N VAL A 172 19.79 -5.55 1.35
CA VAL A 172 20.80 -6.09 0.44
C VAL A 172 21.43 -7.29 1.09
N ASN A 173 21.16 -8.48 0.56
CA ASN A 173 21.83 -9.72 0.97
C ASN A 173 23.19 -9.79 0.28
N ASP A 174 24.19 -9.13 0.84
CA ASP A 174 25.56 -9.04 0.35
C ASP A 174 26.54 -9.96 1.12
N ALA A 175 26.00 -10.93 1.86
CA ALA A 175 26.77 -11.88 2.66
C ALA A 175 26.26 -13.32 2.50
N GLY A 176 27.02 -14.29 2.99
CA GLY A 176 26.61 -15.68 3.10
C GLY A 176 26.62 -16.48 1.78
N ASN A 177 25.92 -17.61 1.77
CA ASN A 177 26.04 -18.64 0.73
C ASN A 177 25.70 -18.19 -0.70
N GLN A 178 24.79 -17.19 -0.84
CA GLN A 178 24.43 -16.68 -2.18
C GLN A 178 25.59 -15.91 -2.81
N ILE A 179 26.31 -15.13 -2.01
CA ILE A 179 27.48 -14.38 -2.46
C ILE A 179 28.64 -15.31 -2.73
N GLU A 180 28.83 -16.36 -1.93
CA GLU A 180 29.80 -17.43 -2.20
C GLU A 180 29.55 -18.10 -3.55
N LYS A 181 28.32 -18.49 -3.85
CA LYS A 181 27.92 -19.06 -5.14
C LYS A 181 28.13 -18.07 -6.29
N PHE A 182 27.82 -16.81 -6.07
CA PHE A 182 28.06 -15.74 -7.03
C PHE A 182 29.54 -15.59 -7.34
N ALA A 183 30.39 -15.53 -6.31
CA ALA A 183 31.86 -15.47 -6.46
C ALA A 183 32.42 -16.67 -7.24
N LYS A 184 31.99 -17.90 -6.90
CA LYS A 184 32.40 -19.13 -7.62
C LYS A 184 31.95 -19.10 -9.09
N SER A 185 30.76 -18.59 -9.38
CA SER A 185 30.29 -18.46 -10.75
C SER A 185 31.13 -17.46 -11.56
N LEU A 186 31.46 -16.32 -10.95
CA LEU A 186 32.35 -15.32 -11.55
C LEU A 186 33.78 -15.87 -11.73
N GLU A 187 34.32 -16.60 -10.76
CA GLU A 187 35.62 -17.22 -10.82
C GLU A 187 35.73 -18.21 -11.98
N ALA A 188 34.75 -19.10 -12.13
CA ALA A 188 34.72 -20.05 -13.22
C ALA A 188 34.77 -19.34 -14.60
N ARG A 189 33.95 -18.26 -14.78
CA ARG A 189 33.97 -17.46 -16.01
C ARG A 189 35.26 -16.69 -16.20
N TYR A 190 35.85 -16.13 -15.15
CA TYR A 190 37.14 -15.46 -15.18
C TYR A 190 38.26 -16.39 -15.65
N PHE A 191 38.30 -17.62 -15.11
CA PHE A 191 39.26 -18.62 -15.57
C PHE A 191 39.03 -19.08 -17.01
N GLN A 192 37.77 -19.25 -17.42
CA GLN A 192 37.43 -19.60 -18.80
C GLN A 192 37.84 -18.49 -19.79
N ILE A 193 37.75 -17.23 -19.44
CA ILE A 193 38.18 -16.09 -20.25
C ILE A 193 39.70 -16.11 -20.44
N ILE A 194 40.48 -16.42 -19.39
CA ILE A 194 41.92 -16.36 -19.43
C ILE A 194 42.55 -17.64 -20.04
N LYS A 195 42.01 -18.81 -19.66
CA LYS A 195 42.63 -20.12 -19.97
C LYS A 195 41.91 -20.90 -21.07
N GLY A 196 40.73 -20.41 -21.51
CA GLY A 196 39.87 -21.10 -22.48
C GLY A 196 38.64 -21.75 -21.84
N GLU A 197 37.59 -21.94 -22.62
CA GLU A 197 36.28 -22.43 -22.16
C GLU A 197 36.35 -23.78 -21.42
N ASP A 198 37.21 -24.68 -21.87
CA ASP A 198 37.34 -26.04 -21.30
C ASP A 198 38.30 -26.11 -20.10
N ALA A 199 38.89 -24.99 -19.68
CA ALA A 199 39.91 -24.96 -18.63
C ALA A 199 39.37 -25.23 -17.22
N VAL A 200 38.09 -24.90 -16.98
CA VAL A 200 37.42 -25.08 -15.69
C VAL A 200 35.96 -25.48 -15.91
N GLU A 201 35.53 -26.53 -15.22
CA GLU A 201 34.11 -26.92 -15.18
C GLU A 201 33.29 -25.86 -14.44
N PHE A 202 32.19 -25.44 -15.05
CA PHE A 202 31.31 -24.45 -14.42
C PHE A 202 30.49 -25.10 -13.30
N PRO A 203 30.37 -24.49 -12.09
CA PRO A 203 29.61 -25.06 -10.98
C PRO A 203 28.16 -25.37 -11.37
N GLU A 204 27.70 -26.61 -11.13
CA GLU A 204 26.34 -27.05 -11.45
C GLU A 204 25.27 -26.19 -10.76
N ASP A 205 25.53 -25.81 -9.51
CA ASP A 205 24.63 -24.97 -8.68
C ASP A 205 24.97 -23.47 -8.77
N GLY A 206 25.75 -23.06 -9.76
CA GLY A 206 26.17 -21.68 -10.01
C GLY A 206 25.10 -20.87 -10.77
N TYR A 207 25.40 -19.57 -10.92
CA TYR A 207 24.60 -18.66 -11.74
C TYR A 207 25.01 -18.73 -13.21
N HIS A 208 24.14 -19.29 -14.04
CA HIS A 208 24.46 -19.61 -15.46
C HIS A 208 24.13 -18.47 -16.45
N GLY A 209 23.66 -17.31 -15.98
CA GLY A 209 23.27 -16.18 -16.83
C GLY A 209 24.43 -15.58 -17.65
N ASP A 210 24.14 -14.95 -18.79
CA ASP A 210 25.15 -14.22 -19.57
C ASP A 210 25.70 -13.02 -18.80
N ASP A 211 24.93 -12.45 -17.91
CA ASP A 211 25.31 -11.37 -16.98
C ASP A 211 26.54 -11.76 -16.13
N ILE A 212 26.66 -13.03 -15.75
CA ILE A 212 27.86 -13.54 -15.03
C ILE A 212 29.10 -13.52 -15.94
N ARG A 213 28.93 -13.87 -17.21
CA ARG A 213 30.03 -13.81 -18.19
C ARG A 213 30.42 -12.35 -18.48
N GLU A 214 29.43 -11.47 -18.63
CA GLU A 214 29.67 -10.04 -18.84
C GLU A 214 30.40 -9.40 -17.66
N LEU A 215 30.02 -9.73 -16.43
CA LEU A 215 30.68 -9.26 -15.21
C LEU A 215 32.12 -9.79 -15.11
N ALA A 216 32.35 -11.07 -15.38
CA ALA A 216 33.71 -11.67 -15.37
C ALA A 216 34.58 -11.06 -16.47
N GLN A 217 34.04 -10.78 -17.66
CA GLN A 217 34.74 -10.10 -18.74
C GLN A 217 35.13 -8.68 -18.34
N ALA A 218 34.18 -7.90 -17.76
CA ALA A 218 34.47 -6.56 -17.26
C ALA A 218 35.50 -6.55 -16.13
N PHE A 219 35.46 -7.55 -15.24
CA PHE A 219 36.50 -7.72 -14.22
C PHE A 219 37.87 -7.97 -14.84
N TYR A 220 37.95 -8.87 -15.84
CA TYR A 220 39.19 -9.13 -16.55
C TYR A 220 39.72 -7.90 -17.29
N GLU A 221 38.86 -7.11 -17.91
CA GLU A 221 39.24 -5.86 -18.57
C GLU A 221 39.80 -4.81 -17.60
N ASN A 222 39.34 -4.82 -16.35
CA ASN A 222 39.80 -3.89 -15.30
C ASN A 222 41.07 -4.36 -14.60
N GLU A 223 41.17 -5.65 -14.25
CA GLU A 223 42.16 -6.20 -13.34
C GLU A 223 43.19 -7.13 -14.05
N GLY A 224 42.89 -7.52 -15.30
CA GLY A 224 43.72 -8.48 -16.05
C GLY A 224 43.78 -9.83 -15.36
N ASP A 225 44.98 -10.41 -15.32
CA ASP A 225 45.30 -11.70 -14.70
C ASP A 225 45.76 -11.61 -13.23
N LYS A 226 45.68 -10.45 -12.62
CA LYS A 226 46.14 -10.12 -11.26
C LYS A 226 45.68 -11.12 -10.20
N TYR A 227 44.45 -11.62 -10.33
CA TYR A 227 43.86 -12.55 -9.37
C TYR A 227 43.99 -14.03 -9.78
N LEU A 228 44.78 -14.34 -10.80
CA LEU A 228 44.94 -15.71 -11.30
C LEU A 228 45.63 -16.61 -10.29
N ASP A 229 46.72 -16.13 -9.70
CA ASP A 229 47.61 -16.88 -8.83
C ASP A 229 47.48 -16.56 -7.34
N CYS A 230 46.47 -15.74 -6.93
CA CYS A 230 46.17 -15.50 -5.53
C CYS A 230 45.35 -16.65 -4.90
N ASP A 231 45.25 -16.66 -3.58
CA ASP A 231 44.39 -17.62 -2.87
C ASP A 231 42.90 -17.45 -3.24
N GLU A 232 42.13 -18.54 -3.09
CA GLU A 232 40.71 -18.60 -3.45
C GLU A 232 39.89 -17.52 -2.76
N LYS A 233 40.11 -17.30 -1.45
CA LYS A 233 39.37 -16.32 -0.68
C LYS A 233 39.60 -14.90 -1.21
N THR A 234 40.84 -14.50 -1.41
CA THR A 234 41.18 -13.17 -1.96
C THR A 234 40.53 -12.96 -3.32
N ARG A 235 40.50 -13.97 -4.17
CA ARG A 235 39.90 -13.91 -5.50
C ARG A 235 38.39 -13.83 -5.41
N HIS A 236 37.73 -14.66 -4.57
CA HIS A 236 36.30 -14.62 -4.35
C HIS A 236 35.83 -13.26 -3.80
N ASP A 237 36.54 -12.73 -2.80
CA ASP A 237 36.23 -11.42 -2.22
C ASP A 237 36.32 -10.31 -3.30
N ALA A 238 37.35 -10.31 -4.13
CA ALA A 238 37.52 -9.32 -5.20
C ALA A 238 36.46 -9.44 -6.29
N LEU A 239 36.13 -10.66 -6.75
CA LEU A 239 35.10 -10.91 -7.75
C LEU A 239 33.71 -10.55 -7.25
N ALA A 240 33.36 -10.96 -6.02
CA ALA A 240 32.07 -10.61 -5.41
C ALA A 240 31.92 -9.09 -5.23
N GLN A 241 32.94 -8.43 -4.68
CA GLN A 241 32.94 -6.99 -4.50
C GLN A 241 32.77 -6.23 -5.83
N PHE A 242 33.47 -6.65 -6.86
CA PHE A 242 33.32 -6.08 -8.20
C PHE A 242 31.90 -6.29 -8.74
N GLY A 243 31.39 -7.53 -8.71
CA GLY A 243 30.05 -7.84 -9.18
C GLY A 243 28.96 -7.04 -8.46
N LEU A 244 29.06 -6.91 -7.14
CA LEU A 244 28.15 -6.10 -6.33
C LEU A 244 28.26 -4.60 -6.67
N SER A 245 29.47 -4.09 -6.92
CA SER A 245 29.69 -2.69 -7.30
C SER A 245 29.06 -2.32 -8.64
N VAL A 246 28.81 -3.30 -9.51
CA VAL A 246 28.11 -3.13 -10.80
C VAL A 246 26.60 -3.35 -10.64
N ASN A 247 26.20 -4.44 -9.97
CA ASN A 247 24.80 -4.83 -9.89
C ASN A 247 23.96 -3.90 -9.02
N ILE A 248 24.46 -3.45 -7.86
CA ILE A 248 23.67 -2.61 -6.95
C ILE A 248 23.29 -1.25 -7.59
N PRO A 249 24.22 -0.50 -8.22
CA PRO A 249 23.86 0.71 -8.96
C PRO A 249 22.85 0.45 -10.09
N LYS A 250 22.97 -0.68 -10.80
CA LYS A 250 22.02 -1.06 -11.86
C LYS A 250 20.62 -1.33 -11.28
N MET A 251 20.52 -2.06 -10.18
CA MET A 251 19.24 -2.29 -9.49
C MET A 251 18.62 -0.98 -9.01
N LYS A 252 19.41 -0.04 -8.49
CA LYS A 252 18.95 1.29 -8.10
C LYS A 252 18.40 2.06 -9.30
N ALA A 253 19.09 2.02 -10.43
CA ALA A 253 18.65 2.69 -11.66
C ALA A 253 17.34 2.08 -12.22
N ASP A 254 17.21 0.76 -12.21
CA ASP A 254 16.01 0.06 -12.68
C ASP A 254 14.80 0.39 -11.79
N LEU A 255 14.97 0.42 -10.46
CA LEU A 255 13.92 0.82 -9.52
C LEU A 255 13.57 2.30 -9.64
N ALA A 256 14.55 3.19 -9.84
CA ALA A 256 14.30 4.61 -10.10
C ALA A 256 13.51 4.81 -11.41
N ARG A 257 13.83 4.07 -12.48
CA ARG A 257 13.05 4.04 -13.73
C ARG A 257 11.60 3.59 -13.48
N TYR A 258 11.40 2.67 -12.54
CA TYR A 258 10.07 2.19 -12.13
C TYR A 258 9.34 3.18 -11.20
N GLY A 259 9.95 4.32 -10.89
CA GLY A 259 9.41 5.35 -9.99
C GLY A 259 9.51 4.99 -8.51
N ILE A 260 10.42 4.09 -8.15
CA ILE A 260 10.62 3.63 -6.77
C ILE A 260 11.95 4.16 -6.23
N GLN A 261 11.91 4.77 -5.05
CA GLN A 261 13.08 5.26 -4.33
C GLN A 261 13.05 4.77 -2.89
N TYR A 262 14.25 4.51 -2.34
CA TYR A 262 14.42 4.05 -0.97
C TYR A 262 15.17 5.09 -0.15
N ASP A 263 14.79 5.20 1.11
CA ASP A 263 15.51 6.02 2.09
C ASP A 263 16.83 5.34 2.50
N GLN A 264 16.83 4.00 2.53
CA GLN A 264 18.05 3.23 2.82
C GLN A 264 18.14 1.92 2.04
N TRP A 265 19.36 1.61 1.62
CA TRP A 265 19.81 0.31 1.20
C TRP A 265 20.62 -0.27 2.36
N PHE A 266 20.01 -1.21 3.09
CA PHE A 266 20.61 -1.80 4.29
C PHE A 266 21.40 -3.06 3.91
N PHE A 267 22.70 -3.10 4.22
CA PHE A 267 23.60 -4.20 3.88
C PHE A 267 23.66 -5.20 5.02
N GLU A 268 23.44 -6.51 4.73
CA GLU A 268 23.52 -7.60 5.71
C GLU A 268 24.91 -7.69 6.32
N SER A 269 25.98 -7.51 5.51
CA SER A 269 27.37 -7.51 5.97
C SER A 269 27.61 -6.61 7.18
N SER A 270 26.92 -5.47 7.26
CA SER A 270 27.05 -4.53 8.39
C SER A 270 26.67 -5.14 9.73
N LEU A 271 25.72 -6.09 9.76
CA LEU A 271 25.33 -6.80 10.99
C LEU A 271 26.39 -7.81 11.43
N HIS A 272 27.05 -8.45 10.46
CA HIS A 272 28.14 -9.40 10.74
C HIS A 272 29.40 -8.67 11.17
N ASP A 273 29.82 -7.64 10.44
CA ASP A 273 31.04 -6.88 10.70
C ASP A 273 31.01 -6.16 12.03
N SER A 274 29.84 -5.67 12.43
CA SER A 274 29.66 -5.03 13.76
C SER A 274 29.51 -6.02 14.92
N GLY A 275 29.41 -7.32 14.66
CA GLY A 275 29.12 -8.34 15.68
C GLY A 275 27.67 -8.35 16.15
N TYR A 276 26.77 -7.58 15.53
CA TYR A 276 25.39 -7.42 15.98
C TYR A 276 24.55 -8.71 15.90
N VAL A 277 24.90 -9.63 14.98
CA VAL A 277 24.30 -10.97 14.93
C VAL A 277 24.64 -11.75 16.19
N ALA A 278 25.93 -11.77 16.58
CA ALA A 278 26.39 -12.43 17.80
C ALA A 278 25.71 -11.85 19.05
N ASP A 279 25.66 -10.52 19.16
CA ASP A 279 25.00 -9.83 20.27
C ASP A 279 23.51 -10.15 20.37
N THR A 280 22.84 -10.34 19.22
CA THR A 280 21.43 -10.70 19.17
C THR A 280 21.20 -12.13 19.64
N VAL A 281 22.04 -13.07 19.20
CA VAL A 281 21.97 -14.47 19.65
C VAL A 281 22.27 -14.57 21.14
N GLN A 282 23.27 -13.81 21.63
CA GLN A 282 23.56 -13.72 23.07
C GLN A 282 22.39 -13.18 23.89
N ALA A 283 21.69 -12.15 23.38
CA ALA A 283 20.51 -11.58 24.03
C ALA A 283 19.34 -12.61 24.15
N LEU A 284 19.18 -13.49 23.17
CA LEU A 284 18.22 -14.62 23.26
C LEU A 284 18.67 -15.67 24.29
N THR A 285 19.98 -15.92 24.36
CA THR A 285 20.58 -16.87 25.32
C THR A 285 20.43 -16.36 26.76
N ASP A 286 20.73 -15.10 27.03
CA ASP A 286 20.60 -14.47 28.35
C ASP A 286 19.15 -14.48 28.86
N ARG A 287 18.18 -14.50 27.94
CA ARG A 287 16.75 -14.61 28.23
C ARG A 287 16.25 -16.05 28.37
N GLY A 288 17.13 -17.06 28.15
CA GLY A 288 16.83 -18.47 28.30
C GLY A 288 16.09 -19.10 27.13
N TYR A 289 16.05 -18.46 25.98
CA TYR A 289 15.35 -18.97 24.78
C TYR A 289 16.23 -19.82 23.86
N THR A 290 17.45 -20.13 24.25
CA THR A 290 18.36 -21.00 23.48
C THR A 290 18.79 -22.23 24.25
N TYR A 291 19.32 -23.24 23.53
CA TYR A 291 19.97 -24.42 24.08
C TYR A 291 20.98 -25.00 23.10
N GLU A 292 21.97 -25.72 23.59
CA GLU A 292 22.95 -26.43 22.77
C GLU A 292 22.51 -27.86 22.47
N LYS A 293 22.67 -28.27 21.23
CA LYS A 293 22.46 -29.64 20.78
C LYS A 293 23.34 -29.96 19.59
N ASP A 294 24.02 -31.11 19.63
CA ASP A 294 24.89 -31.59 18.55
C ASP A 294 25.96 -30.57 18.12
N GLY A 295 26.48 -29.79 19.08
CA GLY A 295 27.46 -28.72 18.85
C GLY A 295 26.88 -27.44 18.21
N ALA A 296 25.60 -27.39 17.96
CA ALA A 296 24.91 -26.22 17.41
C ALA A 296 24.07 -25.52 18.49
N LEU A 297 23.86 -24.20 18.35
CA LEU A 297 22.99 -23.41 19.21
C LEU A 297 21.61 -23.27 18.56
N TRP A 298 20.60 -23.64 19.28
CA TRP A 298 19.20 -23.68 18.83
C TRP A 298 18.33 -22.67 19.56
N LEU A 299 17.37 -22.09 18.86
CA LEU A 299 16.27 -21.29 19.42
C LEU A 299 15.12 -22.24 19.79
N LYS A 300 14.53 -22.05 20.97
CA LYS A 300 13.32 -22.76 21.43
C LYS A 300 12.07 -22.23 20.75
N THR A 301 12.05 -22.23 19.43
CA THR A 301 10.95 -21.68 18.61
C THR A 301 9.64 -22.40 18.92
N SER A 302 9.67 -23.70 19.14
CA SER A 302 8.50 -24.50 19.48
C SER A 302 7.85 -24.04 20.79
N ASP A 303 8.65 -23.77 21.84
CA ASP A 303 8.17 -23.27 23.12
C ASP A 303 7.56 -21.88 23.01
N ILE A 304 8.24 -20.98 22.26
CA ILE A 304 7.79 -19.61 22.01
C ILE A 304 6.43 -19.62 21.32
N LEU A 305 6.30 -20.35 20.21
CA LEU A 305 5.05 -20.44 19.46
C LEU A 305 3.94 -21.15 20.24
N ALA A 306 4.28 -22.21 20.99
CA ALA A 306 3.30 -22.89 21.85
C ALA A 306 2.74 -21.95 22.92
N ALA A 307 3.58 -21.11 23.52
CA ALA A 307 3.14 -20.12 24.51
C ALA A 307 2.18 -19.10 23.90
N GLN A 308 2.46 -18.61 22.70
CA GLN A 308 1.58 -17.68 21.97
C GLN A 308 0.22 -18.32 21.65
N LEU A 309 0.23 -19.54 21.10
CA LEU A 309 -0.99 -20.26 20.75
C LEU A 309 -1.88 -20.57 21.96
N ARG A 310 -1.28 -20.81 23.15
CA ARG A 310 -2.04 -20.94 24.40
C ARG A 310 -2.70 -19.61 24.81
N GLN A 311 -2.01 -18.48 24.63
CA GLN A 311 -2.61 -17.16 24.89
C GLN A 311 -3.79 -16.88 23.95
N GLU A 312 -3.73 -17.37 22.71
CA GLU A 312 -4.84 -17.33 21.74
C GLU A 312 -5.99 -18.30 22.07
N GLY A 313 -5.85 -19.12 23.13
CA GLY A 313 -6.87 -20.07 23.59
C GLY A 313 -6.85 -21.43 22.89
N LYS A 314 -5.76 -21.80 22.20
CA LYS A 314 -5.63 -23.15 21.63
C LYS A 314 -5.26 -24.18 22.72
N SER A 315 -5.84 -25.37 22.60
CA SER A 315 -5.54 -26.47 23.50
C SER A 315 -4.16 -27.09 23.25
N ASP A 316 -3.54 -27.68 24.27
CA ASP A 316 -2.24 -28.37 24.12
C ASP A 316 -2.28 -29.48 23.07
N GLU A 317 -3.38 -30.23 22.97
CA GLU A 317 -3.57 -31.23 21.92
C GLU A 317 -3.57 -30.66 20.50
N ALA A 318 -4.14 -29.47 20.32
CA ALA A 318 -4.14 -28.77 19.02
C ALA A 318 -2.74 -28.25 18.67
N ILE A 319 -2.00 -27.80 19.69
CA ILE A 319 -0.62 -27.31 19.52
C ILE A 319 0.32 -28.45 19.17
N GLU A 320 0.21 -29.60 19.85
CA GLU A 320 1.03 -30.79 19.60
C GLU A 320 0.87 -31.30 18.17
N LYS A 321 -0.35 -31.27 17.62
CA LYS A 321 -0.65 -31.67 16.24
C LYS A 321 0.02 -30.77 15.17
N LEU A 322 0.43 -29.55 15.52
CA LEU A 322 1.13 -28.64 14.60
C LEU A 322 2.59 -29.07 14.36
N GLY A 323 3.16 -29.92 15.23
CA GLY A 323 4.51 -30.44 15.06
C GLY A 323 5.57 -29.32 15.01
N LEU A 324 5.43 -28.33 15.90
CA LEU A 324 6.34 -27.19 15.99
C LEU A 324 7.80 -27.66 16.15
N LYS A 325 8.72 -26.95 15.51
CA LYS A 325 10.16 -27.30 15.53
C LYS A 325 10.97 -26.10 15.96
N ASP A 326 12.11 -26.39 16.57
CA ASP A 326 13.14 -25.41 16.91
C ASP A 326 14.02 -25.09 15.73
N ASP A 327 14.65 -23.92 15.77
CA ASP A 327 15.50 -23.41 14.71
C ASP A 327 16.96 -23.29 15.15
N VAL A 328 17.91 -23.64 14.25
CA VAL A 328 19.33 -23.45 14.48
C VAL A 328 19.66 -21.96 14.30
N LEU A 329 20.32 -21.35 15.29
CA LEU A 329 20.87 -20.00 15.20
C LEU A 329 22.34 -20.00 14.81
N CYS A 330 23.15 -20.89 15.43
CA CYS A 330 24.55 -21.06 15.13
C CYS A 330 24.86 -22.54 14.88
N ARG A 331 25.50 -22.82 13.76
CA ARG A 331 25.86 -24.19 13.37
C ARG A 331 27.07 -24.68 14.17
N ALA A 332 27.31 -25.98 14.20
CA ALA A 332 28.44 -26.62 14.88
C ALA A 332 29.83 -26.09 14.40
N ASN A 333 29.92 -25.56 13.20
CA ASN A 333 31.12 -24.93 12.66
C ASN A 333 31.27 -23.44 13.06
N GLY A 334 30.40 -22.90 13.95
CA GLY A 334 30.48 -21.53 14.43
C GLY A 334 29.83 -20.47 13.54
N PHE A 335 29.26 -20.86 12.38
CA PHE A 335 28.59 -19.91 11.50
C PHE A 335 27.11 -19.70 11.87
N TYR A 336 26.69 -18.45 11.92
CA TYR A 336 25.30 -18.08 12.09
C TYR A 336 24.45 -18.46 10.89
N THR A 337 23.17 -18.77 11.13
CA THR A 337 22.20 -19.07 10.07
C THR A 337 21.58 -17.80 9.54
N TYR A 338 20.92 -17.88 8.39
CA TYR A 338 20.11 -16.77 7.85
C TYR A 338 19.03 -16.32 8.83
N PHE A 339 18.45 -17.25 9.59
CA PHE A 339 17.45 -16.91 10.59
C PHE A 339 18.02 -16.06 11.73
N ALA A 340 19.24 -16.33 12.17
CA ALA A 340 19.92 -15.50 13.17
C ALA A 340 20.20 -14.08 12.64
N ALA A 341 20.62 -13.96 11.38
CA ALA A 341 20.83 -12.66 10.73
C ALA A 341 19.50 -11.88 10.57
N ASP A 342 18.43 -12.58 10.19
CA ASP A 342 17.09 -11.97 10.04
C ASP A 342 16.52 -11.49 11.39
N ILE A 343 16.68 -12.27 12.45
CA ILE A 343 16.35 -11.85 13.81
C ILE A 343 17.15 -10.59 14.21
N ALA A 344 18.46 -10.57 13.94
CA ALA A 344 19.32 -9.43 14.23
C ALA A 344 18.89 -8.18 13.46
N TYR A 345 18.56 -8.33 12.19
CA TYR A 345 18.08 -7.24 11.37
C TYR A 345 16.77 -6.65 11.90
N HIS A 346 15.79 -7.48 12.26
CA HIS A 346 14.53 -6.99 12.82
C HIS A 346 14.70 -6.42 14.23
N ARG A 347 15.58 -7.00 15.06
CA ARG A 347 15.97 -6.37 16.32
C ARG A 347 16.57 -4.97 16.12
N ASN A 348 17.41 -4.78 15.09
CA ASN A 348 17.99 -3.49 14.75
C ASN A 348 16.90 -2.46 14.41
N LYS A 349 15.89 -2.83 13.62
CA LYS A 349 14.77 -1.96 13.26
C LYS A 349 14.05 -1.43 14.50
N PHE A 350 13.77 -2.28 15.49
CA PHE A 350 12.98 -1.92 16.67
C PHE A 350 13.83 -1.33 17.80
N ALA A 351 14.95 -1.97 18.15
CA ALA A 351 15.73 -1.63 19.33
C ALA A 351 16.74 -0.49 19.10
N VAL A 352 17.30 -0.38 17.89
CA VAL A 352 18.32 0.61 17.57
C VAL A 352 17.71 1.80 16.83
N ARG A 353 16.90 1.53 15.81
CA ARG A 353 16.35 2.58 14.92
C ARG A 353 14.99 3.10 15.40
N GLY A 354 14.33 2.40 16.31
CA GLY A 354 13.17 2.88 17.04
C GLY A 354 11.89 2.99 16.21
N PHE A 355 11.69 2.14 15.19
CA PHE A 355 10.43 2.10 14.46
C PHE A 355 9.31 1.57 15.34
N ASP A 356 8.16 2.23 15.33
CA ASP A 356 6.96 1.79 16.05
C ASP A 356 6.32 0.59 15.34
N LYS A 357 6.37 0.58 14.01
CA LYS A 357 5.79 -0.45 13.16
C LYS A 357 6.71 -0.76 11.99
N VAL A 358 6.88 -2.03 11.70
CA VAL A 358 7.61 -2.53 10.52
C VAL A 358 6.66 -3.36 9.68
N ILE A 359 6.64 -3.12 8.39
CA ILE A 359 5.85 -3.85 7.41
C ILE A 359 6.80 -4.40 6.36
N ASN A 360 6.86 -5.72 6.22
CA ASN A 360 7.64 -6.37 5.17
C ASN A 360 6.70 -6.89 4.08
N ILE A 361 7.05 -6.66 2.81
CA ILE A 361 6.33 -7.23 1.66
C ILE A 361 7.08 -8.46 1.18
N TRP A 362 6.55 -9.63 1.42
CA TRP A 362 7.17 -10.92 1.09
C TRP A 362 6.36 -11.73 0.07
N GLY A 363 7.03 -12.63 -0.64
CA GLY A 363 6.36 -13.67 -1.42
C GLY A 363 5.62 -14.67 -0.53
N ALA A 364 4.56 -15.25 -1.03
CA ALA A 364 3.73 -16.20 -0.28
C ALA A 364 4.47 -17.49 0.15
N ASP A 365 5.58 -17.80 -0.49
CA ASP A 365 6.50 -18.90 -0.14
C ASP A 365 7.14 -18.74 1.24
N HIS A 366 7.22 -17.50 1.76
CA HIS A 366 7.74 -17.18 3.10
C HIS A 366 6.72 -17.34 4.24
N HIS A 367 5.50 -17.82 3.98
CA HIS A 367 4.43 -17.94 4.99
C HIS A 367 4.88 -18.65 6.28
N GLY A 368 5.64 -19.76 6.16
CA GLY A 368 6.12 -20.53 7.32
C GLY A 368 7.16 -19.79 8.18
N HIS A 369 7.75 -18.70 7.67
CA HIS A 369 8.77 -17.93 8.38
C HIS A 369 8.16 -16.84 9.29
N VAL A 370 6.96 -16.37 8.97
CA VAL A 370 6.30 -15.23 9.64
C VAL A 370 6.16 -15.43 11.14
N ALA A 371 5.54 -16.54 11.56
CA ALA A 371 5.29 -16.81 12.98
C ALA A 371 6.58 -16.94 13.79
N ARG A 372 7.62 -17.59 13.21
CA ARG A 372 8.91 -17.78 13.85
C ARG A 372 9.64 -16.46 14.09
N LEU A 373 9.63 -15.56 13.10
CA LEU A 373 10.27 -14.25 13.21
C LEU A 373 9.54 -13.36 14.24
N LYS A 374 8.21 -13.29 14.18
CA LYS A 374 7.41 -12.58 15.19
C LYS A 374 7.66 -13.11 16.60
N GLY A 375 7.69 -14.45 16.76
CA GLY A 375 8.00 -15.10 18.03
C GLY A 375 9.40 -14.76 18.54
N ALA A 376 10.40 -14.72 17.67
CA ALA A 376 11.76 -14.31 18.06
C ALA A 376 11.81 -12.84 18.52
N MET A 377 11.03 -11.95 17.91
CA MET A 377 10.91 -10.56 18.37
C MET A 377 10.24 -10.48 19.75
N ASP A 378 9.21 -11.29 20.01
CA ASP A 378 8.57 -11.37 21.33
C ASP A 378 9.54 -11.91 22.39
N ALA A 379 10.32 -12.94 22.07
CA ALA A 379 11.36 -13.47 22.94
C ALA A 379 12.41 -12.42 23.30
N LEU A 380 12.69 -11.48 22.39
CA LEU A 380 13.54 -10.30 22.64
C LEU A 380 12.82 -9.17 23.40
N GLY A 381 11.53 -9.29 23.68
CA GLY A 381 10.73 -8.25 24.35
C GLY A 381 10.39 -7.06 23.45
N LEU A 382 10.30 -7.28 22.14
CA LEU A 382 10.09 -6.24 21.13
C LEU A 382 8.67 -6.20 20.57
N ASP A 383 7.74 -6.98 21.13
CA ASP A 383 6.33 -7.03 20.75
C ASP A 383 6.13 -7.30 19.24
N GLY A 384 6.70 -8.40 18.78
CA GLY A 384 6.68 -8.78 17.36
C GLY A 384 5.28 -8.99 16.80
N GLN A 385 4.33 -9.49 17.63
CA GLN A 385 2.95 -9.72 17.22
C GLN A 385 2.25 -8.44 16.78
N HIS A 386 2.49 -7.31 17.46
CA HIS A 386 1.80 -6.06 17.18
C HIS A 386 2.65 -5.05 16.39
N ARG A 387 3.99 -5.18 16.41
CA ARG A 387 4.89 -4.22 15.76
C ARG A 387 5.43 -4.68 14.41
N LEU A 388 5.44 -5.99 14.13
CA LEU A 388 5.87 -6.55 12.84
C LEU A 388 4.67 -7.07 12.06
N ASP A 389 4.40 -6.49 10.91
CA ASP A 389 3.41 -7.01 9.97
C ASP A 389 4.09 -7.51 8.69
N ILE A 390 3.57 -8.60 8.17
CA ILE A 390 4.06 -9.19 6.93
C ILE A 390 2.90 -9.23 5.94
N VAL A 391 3.04 -8.52 4.85
CA VAL A 391 2.11 -8.57 3.72
C VAL A 391 2.63 -9.64 2.76
N LEU A 392 1.91 -10.74 2.66
CA LEU A 392 2.23 -11.84 1.76
C LEU A 392 1.60 -11.59 0.40
N MET A 393 2.43 -11.44 -0.64
CA MET A 393 1.94 -11.28 -2.00
C MET A 393 1.96 -12.59 -2.78
N GLN A 394 0.89 -12.84 -3.53
CA GLN A 394 0.79 -13.99 -4.42
C GLN A 394 1.56 -13.75 -5.73
N LEU A 395 1.89 -14.86 -6.40
CA LEU A 395 2.60 -14.85 -7.66
C LEU A 395 1.82 -14.13 -8.77
N VAL A 396 2.54 -13.54 -9.70
CA VAL A 396 2.01 -12.94 -10.93
C VAL A 396 2.24 -13.90 -12.09
N LYS A 397 1.18 -14.16 -12.84
CA LYS A 397 1.22 -14.88 -14.11
C LYS A 397 1.09 -13.86 -15.24
N LEU A 398 2.10 -13.75 -16.09
CA LEU A 398 1.99 -12.94 -17.30
C LEU A 398 1.20 -13.68 -18.36
N VAL A 399 0.26 -12.99 -18.98
CA VAL A 399 -0.52 -13.53 -20.11
C VAL A 399 -0.49 -12.56 -21.29
N ARG A 400 -0.62 -13.10 -22.50
CA ARG A 400 -0.80 -12.33 -23.74
C ARG A 400 -1.66 -13.15 -24.66
N ASP A 401 -2.73 -12.56 -25.15
CA ASP A 401 -3.70 -13.22 -26.04
C ASP A 401 -4.24 -14.55 -25.43
N GLY A 402 -4.40 -14.60 -24.11
CA GLY A 402 -4.86 -15.77 -23.36
C GLY A 402 -3.79 -16.83 -23.08
N GLU A 403 -2.57 -16.66 -23.58
CA GLU A 403 -1.47 -17.60 -23.36
C GLU A 403 -0.49 -17.11 -22.30
N THR A 404 0.07 -18.04 -21.50
CA THR A 404 1.06 -17.72 -20.48
C THR A 404 2.41 -17.37 -21.12
N VAL A 405 2.95 -16.20 -20.76
CA VAL A 405 4.26 -15.73 -21.18
C VAL A 405 5.29 -16.03 -20.08
N ARG A 406 6.29 -16.87 -20.37
CA ARG A 406 7.35 -17.24 -19.39
C ARG A 406 8.70 -16.65 -19.72
N MET A 407 8.91 -16.27 -20.98
CA MET A 407 10.19 -15.77 -21.48
C MET A 407 10.02 -14.48 -22.23
N SER A 408 11.03 -13.60 -22.13
CA SER A 408 11.10 -12.37 -22.93
C SER A 408 11.22 -12.74 -24.43
N LYS A 409 10.41 -12.10 -25.27
CA LYS A 409 10.51 -12.26 -26.74
C LYS A 409 11.86 -11.80 -27.29
N ARG A 410 12.47 -10.81 -26.61
CA ARG A 410 13.74 -10.21 -27.03
C ARG A 410 14.95 -11.08 -26.68
N THR A 411 14.97 -11.63 -25.45
CA THR A 411 16.15 -12.31 -24.91
C THR A 411 16.02 -13.83 -24.88
N GLY A 412 14.81 -14.40 -25.02
CA GLY A 412 14.55 -15.84 -24.86
C GLY A 412 14.77 -16.37 -23.43
N LYS A 413 14.93 -15.47 -22.44
CA LYS A 413 15.18 -15.78 -21.03
C LYS A 413 13.97 -15.43 -20.16
N ALA A 414 14.06 -15.74 -18.86
CA ALA A 414 13.07 -15.27 -17.88
C ALA A 414 12.95 -13.74 -17.93
N ILE A 415 11.73 -13.23 -17.83
CA ILE A 415 11.44 -11.81 -17.98
C ILE A 415 12.00 -11.07 -16.75
N SER A 416 12.93 -10.15 -17.00
CA SER A 416 13.43 -9.22 -16.00
C SER A 416 12.49 -8.04 -15.81
N LEU A 417 12.70 -7.25 -14.74
CA LEU A 417 12.00 -5.97 -14.55
C LEU A 417 12.28 -5.02 -15.73
N THR A 418 13.51 -4.97 -16.21
CA THR A 418 13.89 -4.14 -17.36
C THR A 418 13.16 -4.55 -18.63
N ASP A 419 13.09 -5.86 -18.94
CA ASP A 419 12.33 -6.36 -20.10
C ASP A 419 10.86 -5.96 -20.03
N LEU A 420 10.26 -6.03 -18.83
CA LEU A 420 8.87 -5.62 -18.62
C LEU A 420 8.69 -4.13 -18.89
N LEU A 421 9.57 -3.27 -18.35
CA LEU A 421 9.48 -1.81 -18.50
C LEU A 421 9.88 -1.32 -19.90
N ASP A 422 10.58 -2.13 -20.70
CA ASP A 422 10.85 -1.85 -22.11
C ASP A 422 9.61 -2.07 -22.98
N GLU A 423 8.69 -2.94 -22.56
CA GLU A 423 7.50 -3.30 -23.32
C GLU A 423 6.22 -2.60 -22.81
N ILE A 424 6.09 -2.44 -21.48
CA ILE A 424 4.87 -1.96 -20.83
C ILE A 424 5.13 -0.59 -20.19
N PRO A 425 4.27 0.42 -20.41
CA PRO A 425 4.37 1.70 -19.73
C PRO A 425 4.40 1.55 -18.20
N VAL A 426 5.24 2.34 -17.53
CA VAL A 426 5.38 2.33 -16.06
C VAL A 426 4.04 2.50 -15.37
N ASP A 427 3.19 3.44 -15.84
CA ASP A 427 1.87 3.68 -15.26
C ASP A 427 0.97 2.44 -15.32
N ALA A 428 1.00 1.70 -16.42
CA ALA A 428 0.24 0.45 -16.55
C ALA A 428 0.78 -0.63 -15.60
N CYS A 429 2.10 -0.80 -15.51
CA CYS A 429 2.71 -1.72 -14.54
C CYS A 429 2.30 -1.34 -13.11
N ARG A 430 2.43 -0.07 -12.72
CA ARG A 430 2.06 0.40 -11.39
C ARG A 430 0.59 0.21 -11.10
N TRP A 431 -0.27 0.50 -12.06
CA TRP A 431 -1.72 0.32 -11.91
C TRP A 431 -2.10 -1.13 -11.66
N PHE A 432 -1.66 -2.04 -12.54
CA PHE A 432 -2.07 -3.44 -12.45
C PHE A 432 -1.45 -4.18 -11.27
N PHE A 433 -0.18 -3.92 -10.95
CA PHE A 433 0.48 -4.54 -9.80
C PHE A 433 -0.02 -4.03 -8.44
N ASN A 434 -0.70 -2.90 -8.42
CA ASN A 434 -1.34 -2.37 -7.22
C ASN A 434 -2.67 -3.08 -6.89
N ALA A 435 -2.86 -4.29 -7.40
CA ALA A 435 -3.96 -5.15 -7.07
C ALA A 435 -3.83 -5.73 -5.66
N LYS A 436 -4.94 -6.22 -5.10
CA LYS A 436 -4.99 -6.83 -3.77
C LYS A 436 -3.87 -7.88 -3.58
N PRO A 437 -2.98 -7.74 -2.58
CA PRO A 437 -1.77 -8.54 -2.47
C PRO A 437 -2.03 -10.05 -2.36
N GLU A 438 -3.07 -10.45 -1.63
CA GLU A 438 -3.41 -11.84 -1.34
C GLU A 438 -3.96 -12.63 -2.54
N THR A 439 -4.31 -11.95 -3.65
CA THR A 439 -4.87 -12.61 -4.82
C THR A 439 -3.78 -12.98 -5.83
N GLN A 440 -3.86 -14.19 -6.37
CA GLN A 440 -3.15 -14.50 -7.60
C GLN A 440 -3.65 -13.56 -8.70
N MET A 441 -2.72 -13.03 -9.50
CA MET A 441 -3.10 -12.16 -10.60
C MET A 441 -2.55 -12.68 -11.93
N GLU A 442 -3.39 -12.57 -12.95
CA GLU A 442 -2.95 -12.62 -14.32
C GLU A 442 -2.74 -11.18 -14.80
N PHE A 443 -1.52 -10.87 -15.22
CA PHE A 443 -1.19 -9.57 -15.79
C PHE A 443 -1.21 -9.72 -17.31
N ASP A 444 -2.22 -9.13 -17.94
CA ASP A 444 -2.39 -9.16 -19.38
C ASP A 444 -1.57 -8.04 -20.05
N LEU A 445 -0.47 -8.43 -20.69
CA LEU A 445 0.43 -7.52 -21.39
C LEU A 445 -0.26 -6.81 -22.58
N GLY A 446 -1.23 -7.48 -23.23
CA GLY A 446 -2.02 -6.89 -24.31
C GLY A 446 -2.95 -5.81 -23.80
N LEU A 447 -3.68 -6.07 -22.70
CA LEU A 447 -4.56 -5.10 -22.06
C LEU A 447 -3.79 -3.89 -21.53
N ALA A 448 -2.60 -4.12 -20.96
CA ALA A 448 -1.78 -3.07 -20.34
C ALA A 448 -1.30 -1.97 -21.31
N VAL A 449 -1.23 -2.28 -22.61
CA VAL A 449 -0.82 -1.32 -23.66
C VAL A 449 -1.97 -0.77 -24.48
N ARG A 450 -3.22 -1.15 -24.18
CA ARG A 450 -4.39 -0.66 -24.93
C ARG A 450 -4.68 0.80 -24.59
N GLU A 451 -5.02 1.57 -25.63
CA GLU A 451 -5.40 2.98 -25.55
C GLU A 451 -6.93 3.13 -25.69
N ASP A 452 -7.68 2.38 -24.88
CA ASP A 452 -9.15 2.41 -24.86
C ASP A 452 -9.71 2.20 -23.44
N SER A 453 -11.03 2.27 -23.32
CA SER A 453 -11.74 2.18 -22.03
C SER A 453 -11.67 0.82 -21.33
N GLU A 454 -11.18 -0.24 -22.00
CA GLU A 454 -10.98 -1.54 -21.35
C GLU A 454 -9.72 -1.53 -20.47
N ASN A 455 -8.73 -0.67 -20.81
CA ASN A 455 -7.57 -0.44 -19.97
C ASN A 455 -7.90 0.58 -18.86
N PRO A 456 -8.00 0.16 -17.58
CA PRO A 456 -8.47 1.04 -16.50
C PRO A 456 -7.54 2.23 -16.23
N VAL A 457 -6.23 2.10 -16.41
CA VAL A 457 -5.32 3.24 -16.23
C VAL A 457 -5.53 4.28 -17.33
N TYR A 458 -5.67 3.82 -18.58
CA TYR A 458 -5.99 4.70 -19.70
C TYR A 458 -7.33 5.41 -19.49
N TYR A 459 -8.36 4.69 -19.03
CA TYR A 459 -9.68 5.24 -18.76
C TYR A 459 -9.65 6.39 -17.73
N VAL A 460 -8.87 6.23 -16.66
CA VAL A 460 -8.73 7.27 -15.61
C VAL A 460 -7.90 8.44 -16.13
N GLN A 461 -6.78 8.19 -16.80
CA GLN A 461 -5.95 9.23 -17.39
C GLN A 461 -6.70 10.00 -18.46
N TYR A 462 -7.53 9.34 -19.26
CA TYR A 462 -8.38 9.99 -20.25
C TYR A 462 -9.41 10.93 -19.61
N ALA A 463 -10.02 10.56 -18.48
CA ALA A 463 -10.90 11.46 -17.74
C ALA A 463 -10.17 12.74 -17.33
N TYR A 464 -8.96 12.63 -16.79
CA TYR A 464 -8.12 13.77 -16.43
C TYR A 464 -7.77 14.65 -17.64
N ALA A 465 -7.25 14.06 -18.73
CA ALA A 465 -6.87 14.75 -19.94
C ALA A 465 -8.06 15.47 -20.60
N ARG A 466 -9.25 14.85 -20.57
CA ARG A 466 -10.50 15.45 -21.07
C ARG A 466 -10.87 16.71 -20.30
N ILE A 467 -10.71 16.72 -18.97
CA ILE A 467 -10.94 17.90 -18.15
C ILE A 467 -9.92 19.00 -18.50
N CYS A 468 -8.65 18.65 -18.62
CA CYS A 468 -7.61 19.60 -19.03
C CYS A 468 -7.92 20.24 -20.39
N THR A 469 -8.41 19.45 -21.35
CA THR A 469 -8.83 19.92 -22.66
C THR A 469 -10.03 20.87 -22.58
N LEU A 470 -11.03 20.53 -21.76
CA LEU A 470 -12.21 21.36 -21.50
C LEU A 470 -11.81 22.74 -20.92
N VAL A 471 -10.97 22.72 -19.87
CA VAL A 471 -10.48 23.96 -19.22
C VAL A 471 -9.74 24.85 -20.22
N LYS A 472 -8.84 24.26 -21.03
CA LYS A 472 -8.10 25.01 -22.08
C LYS A 472 -9.03 25.57 -23.16
N ALA A 473 -10.03 24.83 -23.60
CA ALA A 473 -10.97 25.28 -24.61
C ALA A 473 -11.85 26.45 -24.11
N LEU A 474 -12.34 26.38 -22.88
CA LEU A 474 -13.13 27.46 -22.29
C LEU A 474 -12.27 28.70 -21.97
N ALA A 475 -11.00 28.52 -21.58
CA ALA A 475 -10.07 29.62 -21.40
C ALA A 475 -9.83 30.39 -22.70
N ALA A 476 -9.76 29.71 -23.85
CA ALA A 476 -9.66 30.35 -25.16
C ALA A 476 -10.92 31.15 -25.55
N GLU A 477 -12.05 30.86 -24.93
CA GLU A 477 -13.32 31.59 -25.09
C GLU A 477 -13.51 32.69 -24.01
N GLY A 478 -12.53 32.90 -23.13
CA GLY A 478 -12.52 33.93 -22.09
C GLY A 478 -13.05 33.46 -20.70
N TYR A 479 -13.41 32.21 -20.56
CA TYR A 479 -13.87 31.64 -19.25
C TYR A 479 -12.70 31.00 -18.51
N THR A 480 -12.37 31.53 -17.35
CA THR A 480 -11.38 30.93 -16.44
C THR A 480 -12.06 30.13 -15.33
N VAL A 481 -11.40 29.14 -14.78
CA VAL A 481 -11.90 28.41 -13.60
C VAL A 481 -12.01 29.39 -12.42
N PRO A 482 -13.21 29.63 -11.88
CA PRO A 482 -13.37 30.54 -10.75
C PRO A 482 -12.83 29.91 -9.45
N ALA A 483 -12.53 30.74 -8.44
CA ALA A 483 -12.40 30.24 -7.09
C ALA A 483 -13.76 29.70 -6.60
N ALA A 484 -13.74 28.69 -5.73
CA ALA A 484 -15.01 28.12 -5.20
C ALA A 484 -15.89 29.15 -4.50
N ALA A 485 -15.28 30.14 -3.86
CA ALA A 485 -15.99 31.26 -3.21
C ALA A 485 -16.63 32.26 -4.19
N GLU A 486 -16.19 32.27 -5.46
CA GLU A 486 -16.70 33.15 -6.51
C GLU A 486 -17.75 32.47 -7.39
N ALA A 487 -17.81 31.14 -7.37
CA ALA A 487 -18.78 30.35 -8.12
C ALA A 487 -20.09 30.19 -7.34
N ASP A 488 -21.20 30.39 -8.03
CA ASP A 488 -22.52 30.06 -7.46
C ASP A 488 -22.74 28.54 -7.49
N LEU A 489 -22.21 27.85 -6.48
CA LEU A 489 -22.31 26.38 -6.37
C LEU A 489 -23.72 25.89 -6.05
N SER A 490 -24.68 26.80 -5.68
CA SER A 490 -26.08 26.44 -5.39
C SER A 490 -26.82 25.98 -6.65
N VAL A 491 -26.34 26.35 -7.84
CA VAL A 491 -26.94 25.95 -9.12
C VAL A 491 -26.62 24.49 -9.51
N LEU A 492 -25.72 23.81 -8.78
CA LEU A 492 -25.38 22.40 -8.99
C LEU A 492 -26.45 21.49 -8.38
N THR A 493 -27.59 21.39 -9.05
CA THR A 493 -28.79 20.70 -8.54
C THR A 493 -29.07 19.35 -9.19
N ALA A 494 -28.46 19.06 -10.35
CA ALA A 494 -28.66 17.79 -11.05
C ALA A 494 -28.11 16.60 -10.25
N ASP A 495 -28.73 15.44 -10.43
CA ASP A 495 -28.34 14.22 -9.71
C ASP A 495 -26.92 13.79 -10.02
N GLU A 496 -26.46 13.97 -11.26
CA GLU A 496 -25.09 13.66 -11.69
C GLU A 496 -24.06 14.61 -11.09
N GLU A 497 -24.40 15.89 -10.90
CA GLU A 497 -23.55 16.89 -10.21
C GLU A 497 -23.37 16.49 -8.75
N LYS A 498 -24.47 16.18 -8.06
CA LYS A 498 -24.47 15.74 -6.67
C LYS A 498 -23.77 14.41 -6.48
N ALA A 499 -23.96 13.46 -7.42
CA ALA A 499 -23.29 12.17 -7.40
C ALA A 499 -21.77 12.32 -7.55
N LEU A 500 -21.30 13.21 -8.44
CA LEU A 500 -19.87 13.50 -8.59
C LEU A 500 -19.29 14.11 -7.30
N ILE A 501 -19.97 15.09 -6.69
CA ILE A 501 -19.50 15.71 -5.44
C ILE A 501 -19.45 14.67 -4.30
N LYS A 502 -20.44 13.79 -4.19
CA LYS A 502 -20.42 12.68 -3.21
C LYS A 502 -19.26 11.73 -3.43
N GLN A 503 -18.94 11.41 -4.68
CA GLN A 503 -17.78 10.57 -5.02
C GLN A 503 -16.46 11.27 -4.67
N LEU A 504 -16.33 12.56 -4.93
CA LEU A 504 -15.17 13.35 -4.54
C LEU A 504 -14.96 13.36 -3.02
N ALA A 505 -16.04 13.46 -2.24
CA ALA A 505 -16.00 13.46 -0.78
C ALA A 505 -15.52 12.14 -0.16
N GLN A 506 -15.54 11.03 -0.90
CA GLN A 506 -15.09 9.70 -0.40
C GLN A 506 -13.58 9.57 -0.32
N TYR A 507 -12.81 10.35 -1.08
CA TYR A 507 -11.36 10.17 -1.20
C TYR A 507 -10.61 10.08 0.13
N PRO A 508 -10.82 10.95 1.14
CA PRO A 508 -10.15 10.85 2.44
C PRO A 508 -10.44 9.53 3.17
N ALA A 509 -11.67 9.04 3.11
CA ALA A 509 -12.04 7.77 3.73
C ALA A 509 -11.42 6.56 3.01
N VAL A 510 -11.28 6.63 1.68
CA VAL A 510 -10.60 5.60 0.88
C VAL A 510 -9.12 5.54 1.21
N VAL A 511 -8.45 6.67 1.40
CA VAL A 511 -7.04 6.72 1.84
C VAL A 511 -6.87 6.08 3.22
N GLN A 512 -7.74 6.42 4.18
CA GLN A 512 -7.73 5.82 5.51
C GLN A 512 -7.94 4.30 5.46
N LEU A 513 -8.87 3.84 4.62
CA LEU A 513 -9.17 2.41 4.45
C LEU A 513 -7.97 1.66 3.86
N ALA A 514 -7.33 2.23 2.84
CA ALA A 514 -6.14 1.66 2.21
C ALA A 514 -4.96 1.57 3.20
N ALA A 515 -4.78 2.57 4.07
CA ALA A 515 -3.76 2.56 5.12
C ALA A 515 -4.05 1.52 6.20
N ARG A 516 -5.31 1.43 6.65
CA ARG A 516 -5.73 0.50 7.72
C ARG A 516 -5.57 -0.96 7.31
N ASP A 517 -5.98 -1.28 6.08
CA ASP A 517 -6.06 -2.66 5.59
C ASP A 517 -4.80 -3.07 4.79
N TYR A 518 -3.82 -2.18 4.65
CA TYR A 518 -2.62 -2.36 3.81
C TYR A 518 -2.96 -2.81 2.37
N ASP A 519 -4.07 -2.29 1.85
CA ASP A 519 -4.58 -2.61 0.52
C ASP A 519 -4.68 -1.37 -0.38
N PRO A 520 -3.62 -1.03 -1.13
CA PRO A 520 -3.64 0.10 -2.04
C PRO A 520 -4.66 0.01 -3.18
N SER A 521 -5.19 -1.19 -3.47
CA SER A 521 -6.18 -1.38 -4.54
C SER A 521 -7.49 -0.62 -4.31
N PHE A 522 -7.76 -0.19 -3.07
CA PHE A 522 -8.88 0.72 -2.78
C PHE A 522 -8.77 2.04 -3.57
N ILE A 523 -7.55 2.56 -3.73
CA ILE A 523 -7.31 3.81 -4.49
C ILE A 523 -7.60 3.57 -5.98
N ASN A 524 -7.14 2.46 -6.56
CA ASN A 524 -7.41 2.13 -7.96
C ASN A 524 -8.92 2.04 -8.26
N ARG A 525 -9.67 1.32 -7.42
CA ARG A 525 -11.13 1.19 -7.55
C ARG A 525 -11.82 2.55 -7.46
N TYR A 526 -11.43 3.34 -6.47
CA TYR A 526 -11.96 4.69 -6.29
C TYR A 526 -11.71 5.58 -7.53
N LEU A 527 -10.53 5.54 -8.12
CA LEU A 527 -10.19 6.33 -9.30
C LEU A 527 -11.03 5.95 -10.52
N VAL A 528 -11.30 4.66 -10.73
CA VAL A 528 -12.19 4.20 -11.81
C VAL A 528 -13.63 4.70 -11.57
N GLU A 529 -14.12 4.61 -10.34
CA GLU A 529 -15.46 5.09 -9.97
C GLU A 529 -15.57 6.61 -10.12
N LEU A 530 -14.53 7.35 -9.73
CA LEU A 530 -14.49 8.81 -9.90
C LEU A 530 -14.48 9.21 -11.39
N ALA A 531 -13.67 8.54 -12.21
CA ALA A 531 -13.66 8.75 -13.65
C ALA A 531 -15.03 8.47 -14.28
N ALA A 532 -15.69 7.39 -13.86
CA ALA A 532 -17.04 7.04 -14.32
C ALA A 532 -18.08 8.08 -13.89
N ALA A 533 -18.02 8.57 -12.65
CA ALA A 533 -18.89 9.62 -12.15
C ALA A 533 -18.69 10.94 -12.93
N PHE A 534 -17.43 11.31 -13.21
CA PHE A 534 -17.13 12.45 -14.06
C PHE A 534 -17.69 12.30 -15.48
N HIS A 535 -17.52 11.15 -16.12
CA HIS A 535 -18.05 10.94 -17.46
C HIS A 535 -19.59 11.00 -17.50
N LYS A 536 -20.29 10.50 -16.49
CA LYS A 536 -21.75 10.64 -16.36
C LYS A 536 -22.15 12.10 -16.24
N PHE A 537 -21.50 12.84 -15.34
CA PHE A 537 -21.73 14.28 -15.18
C PHE A 537 -21.49 15.02 -16.50
N TYR A 538 -20.35 14.81 -17.16
CA TYR A 538 -19.98 15.49 -18.38
C TYR A 538 -20.97 15.24 -19.54
N ASN A 539 -21.53 14.04 -19.61
CA ASN A 539 -22.49 13.67 -20.65
C ASN A 539 -23.92 14.19 -20.35
N ALA A 540 -24.34 14.24 -19.09
CA ALA A 540 -25.68 14.65 -18.70
C ALA A 540 -25.79 16.17 -18.51
N CYS A 541 -24.73 16.82 -17.99
CA CYS A 541 -24.72 18.21 -17.61
C CYS A 541 -23.86 19.03 -18.60
N ARG A 542 -24.53 19.66 -19.56
CA ARG A 542 -23.85 20.52 -20.54
C ARG A 542 -23.15 21.68 -19.84
N ILE A 543 -21.88 21.96 -20.18
CA ILE A 543 -21.10 23.07 -19.62
C ILE A 543 -21.11 24.25 -20.57
N LYS A 544 -20.64 24.02 -21.80
CA LYS A 544 -20.56 25.07 -22.83
C LYS A 544 -21.95 25.44 -23.37
N GLY A 545 -22.24 26.74 -23.42
CA GLY A 545 -23.49 27.30 -23.94
C GLY A 545 -24.65 27.34 -22.92
N GLU A 546 -24.37 27.08 -21.66
CA GLU A 546 -25.30 27.34 -20.55
C GLU A 546 -25.18 28.80 -20.07
N ALA A 547 -26.07 29.21 -19.17
CA ALA A 547 -25.97 30.50 -18.48
C ALA A 547 -24.62 30.59 -17.74
N GLU A 548 -24.02 31.77 -17.70
CA GLU A 548 -22.64 31.96 -17.21
C GLU A 548 -22.43 31.41 -15.79
N ASN A 549 -23.37 31.62 -14.86
CA ASN A 549 -23.28 31.10 -13.50
C ASN A 549 -23.26 29.55 -13.49
N VAL A 550 -24.07 28.89 -14.32
CA VAL A 550 -24.10 27.42 -14.44
C VAL A 550 -22.81 26.91 -15.09
N LEU A 551 -22.36 27.59 -16.17
CA LEU A 551 -21.10 27.26 -16.84
C LEU A 551 -19.94 27.32 -15.84
N LEU A 552 -19.80 28.41 -15.09
CA LEU A 552 -18.71 28.61 -14.13
C LEU A 552 -18.78 27.60 -12.97
N ALA A 553 -19.95 27.31 -12.44
CA ALA A 553 -20.13 26.31 -11.37
C ALA A 553 -19.77 24.89 -11.86
N ARG A 554 -20.20 24.48 -13.06
CA ARG A 554 -19.86 23.18 -13.67
C ARG A 554 -18.40 23.09 -14.05
N LEU A 555 -17.80 24.18 -14.54
CA LEU A 555 -16.37 24.26 -14.81
C LEU A 555 -15.55 24.07 -13.53
N LYS A 556 -15.99 24.72 -12.44
CA LYS A 556 -15.38 24.53 -11.11
C LYS A 556 -15.48 23.09 -10.61
N LEU A 557 -16.65 22.46 -10.77
CA LEU A 557 -16.83 21.06 -10.40
C LEU A 557 -15.94 20.13 -11.21
N ALA A 558 -15.82 20.36 -12.53
CA ALA A 558 -14.92 19.58 -13.37
C ALA A 558 -13.45 19.74 -12.95
N ASP A 559 -13.01 20.97 -12.64
CA ASP A 559 -11.65 21.25 -12.16
C ASP A 559 -11.38 20.60 -10.79
N THR A 560 -12.38 20.58 -9.90
CA THR A 560 -12.31 19.88 -8.62
C THR A 560 -12.10 18.37 -8.83
N ALA A 561 -12.82 17.78 -9.79
CA ALA A 561 -12.63 16.36 -10.15
C ALA A 561 -11.23 16.09 -10.72
N ARG A 562 -10.71 17.01 -11.55
CA ARG A 562 -9.35 16.97 -12.07
C ARG A 562 -8.30 16.95 -10.96
N ALA A 563 -8.45 17.79 -9.94
CA ALA A 563 -7.55 17.85 -8.79
C ALA A 563 -7.53 16.53 -8.00
N VAL A 564 -8.69 15.95 -7.73
CA VAL A 564 -8.77 14.69 -6.97
C VAL A 564 -8.27 13.49 -7.79
N LEU A 565 -8.55 13.43 -9.11
CA LEU A 565 -7.97 12.42 -10.01
C LEU A 565 -6.44 12.49 -9.98
N LYS A 566 -5.86 13.69 -10.09
CA LYS A 566 -4.41 13.89 -10.01
C LYS A 566 -3.85 13.40 -8.67
N ASN A 567 -4.48 13.80 -7.56
CA ASN A 567 -4.04 13.40 -6.21
C ASN A 567 -4.03 11.87 -6.06
N GLY A 568 -5.07 11.20 -6.51
CA GLY A 568 -5.15 9.74 -6.43
C GLY A 568 -4.15 9.03 -7.35
N MET A 569 -3.98 9.48 -8.61
CA MET A 569 -2.97 8.93 -9.51
C MET A 569 -1.55 9.13 -8.97
N THR A 570 -1.23 10.31 -8.47
CA THR A 570 0.07 10.59 -7.84
C THR A 570 0.31 9.70 -6.63
N LEU A 571 -0.71 9.45 -5.81
CA LEU A 571 -0.58 8.60 -4.61
C LEU A 571 -0.19 7.16 -4.95
N ILE A 572 -0.64 6.62 -6.08
CA ILE A 572 -0.25 5.29 -6.56
C ILE A 572 0.96 5.32 -7.51
N GLY A 573 1.58 6.49 -7.67
CA GLY A 573 2.76 6.70 -8.51
C GLY A 573 2.48 6.59 -10.01
N CYS A 574 1.25 6.87 -10.46
CA CYS A 574 0.89 7.01 -11.87
C CYS A 574 0.89 8.47 -12.29
N SER A 575 1.25 8.73 -13.53
CA SER A 575 1.23 10.07 -14.12
C SER A 575 -0.21 10.56 -14.40
N ALA A 576 -0.38 11.87 -14.46
CA ALA A 576 -1.62 12.54 -14.85
C ALA A 576 -1.38 13.37 -16.13
N PRO A 577 -1.41 12.75 -17.33
CA PRO A 577 -1.09 13.44 -18.58
C PRO A 577 -2.20 14.41 -18.96
N GLU A 578 -1.82 15.65 -19.31
CA GLU A 578 -2.79 16.67 -19.75
C GLU A 578 -3.33 16.46 -21.17
N LYS A 579 -2.67 15.58 -21.93
CA LYS A 579 -3.01 15.19 -23.28
C LYS A 579 -2.86 13.68 -23.46
N MET A 580 -3.80 13.09 -24.12
CA MET A 580 -3.77 11.69 -24.58
C MET A 580 -4.24 11.61 -26.03
#